data_61bb6ad56ffc573208987a4cf242ab98
#
_entry.id   61bb6ad56ffc573208987a4cf242ab98
#
_cell.length_a   1.000
_cell.length_b   1.000
_cell.length_c   1.000
_cell.angle_alpha   90.00
_cell.angle_beta   90.00
_cell.angle_gamma   90.00
#
_symmetry.space_group_name_H-M   'P 1'
#
loop_
_entity.id
_entity.type
_entity.pdbx_description
1 polymer ?
#
loop_
_entity_poly.entity_id
_entity_poly.type
_entity_poly.pdbx_seq_one_letter_code
_entity_poly.pdbx_strand_id
1 'polypeptide(L)'
;MVNDVLMLSQSSIAGRFEVRADVVKHNGNFRKIIEGINGTLDTIIDKIFWHEQLLDSIPWPLSVTDLDMNWTFINKATEGVINKKRKDVVGMQCNNWGADICNTEKCGVAGLRKGKATSFFTQPGLNMDFKVDTHYITNAKGEKTGHIEIVTDVTKESRIAKYNSNEVERLAKNLQLIANGDLNVDLNIFPADEYTKNEFENFSKIFDNLKLAVEAIRLLADDASMLAKAAEDGELEKRADINKHRGDFRKVIE
;
A
#
# COMPACT_ATOMS: atom_id res chain seq x y z
N MET A 1 -42.55 4.29 -37.02
CA MET A 1 -42.31 4.99 -35.72
C MET A 1 -42.45 4.04 -34.52
N VAL A 2 -43.62 3.42 -34.27
CA VAL A 2 -43.76 2.56 -33.06
C VAL A 2 -42.70 1.44 -33.03
N ASN A 3 -42.49 0.75 -34.13
CA ASN A 3 -41.46 -0.32 -34.19
C ASN A 3 -40.04 0.20 -33.94
N ASP A 4 -39.70 1.41 -34.42
CA ASP A 4 -38.37 1.98 -34.22
C ASP A 4 -38.15 2.41 -32.74
N VAL A 5 -39.19 2.97 -32.13
CA VAL A 5 -39.15 3.32 -30.68
C VAL A 5 -39.04 2.06 -29.82
N LEU A 6 -39.80 0.99 -30.16
CA LEU A 6 -39.68 -0.30 -29.47
C LEU A 6 -38.29 -0.92 -29.64
N MET A 7 -37.76 -0.91 -30.87
CA MET A 7 -36.39 -1.37 -31.13
C MET A 7 -35.36 -0.61 -30.32
N LEU A 8 -35.42 0.74 -30.27
CA LEU A 8 -34.50 1.58 -29.48
C LEU A 8 -34.64 1.29 -27.99
N SER A 9 -35.89 1.18 -27.49
CA SER A 9 -36.16 0.83 -26.10
C SER A 9 -35.58 -0.53 -25.70
N GLN A 10 -35.83 -1.57 -26.51
CA GLN A 10 -35.29 -2.91 -26.25
C GLN A 10 -33.76 -2.94 -26.32
N SER A 11 -33.17 -2.22 -27.29
CA SER A 11 -31.72 -2.11 -27.39
C SER A 11 -31.12 -1.40 -26.17
N SER A 12 -31.74 -0.31 -25.71
CA SER A 12 -31.30 0.45 -24.51
C SER A 12 -31.41 -0.39 -23.23
N ILE A 13 -32.49 -1.15 -23.06
CA ILE A 13 -32.66 -2.08 -21.92
C ILE A 13 -31.57 -3.17 -21.96
N ALA A 14 -31.15 -3.59 -23.14
CA ALA A 14 -30.06 -4.55 -23.33
C ALA A 14 -28.66 -3.90 -23.24
N GLY A 15 -28.55 -2.62 -22.88
CA GLY A 15 -27.29 -1.89 -22.77
C GLY A 15 -26.66 -1.49 -24.11
N ARG A 16 -27.34 -1.67 -25.21
CA ARG A 16 -26.87 -1.34 -26.57
C ARG A 16 -27.32 0.08 -26.95
N PHE A 17 -26.64 1.08 -26.42
CA PHE A 17 -26.97 2.49 -26.63
C PHE A 17 -26.51 3.04 -27.98
N GLU A 18 -25.69 2.32 -28.73
CA GLU A 18 -25.19 2.70 -30.06
C GLU A 18 -26.24 2.55 -31.18
N VAL A 19 -27.34 1.81 -30.94
CA VAL A 19 -28.38 1.60 -31.92
C VAL A 19 -29.15 2.88 -32.19
N ARG A 20 -29.38 3.21 -33.47
CA ARG A 20 -30.13 4.41 -33.89
C ARG A 20 -31.26 4.03 -34.82
N ALA A 21 -32.37 4.77 -34.71
CA ALA A 21 -33.44 4.68 -35.70
C ALA A 21 -33.18 5.64 -36.86
N ASP A 22 -33.59 5.21 -38.05
CA ASP A 22 -33.42 5.98 -39.27
C ASP A 22 -34.42 7.15 -39.32
N VAL A 23 -33.92 8.36 -39.14
CA VAL A 23 -34.69 9.60 -39.11
C VAL A 23 -35.40 9.89 -40.44
N VAL A 24 -34.82 9.45 -41.59
CA VAL A 24 -35.33 9.74 -42.93
C VAL A 24 -36.66 9.01 -43.21
N LYS A 25 -36.92 7.90 -42.51
CA LYS A 25 -38.16 7.14 -42.61
C LYS A 25 -39.38 7.82 -41.99
N HIS A 26 -39.17 8.97 -41.34
CA HIS A 26 -40.22 9.69 -40.60
C HIS A 26 -40.37 11.12 -41.09
N ASN A 27 -41.61 11.65 -40.97
CA ASN A 27 -41.94 13.02 -41.39
C ASN A 27 -42.59 13.81 -40.24
N GLY A 28 -42.47 15.16 -40.29
CA GLY A 28 -43.14 16.04 -39.36
C GLY A 28 -42.72 15.81 -37.88
N ASN A 29 -43.70 15.74 -37.01
CA ASN A 29 -43.44 15.57 -35.55
C ASN A 29 -42.84 14.18 -35.22
N PHE A 30 -43.13 13.16 -36.02
CA PHE A 30 -42.56 11.83 -35.82
C PHE A 30 -41.05 11.81 -36.07
N ARG A 31 -40.58 12.59 -37.05
CA ARG A 31 -39.15 12.80 -37.30
C ARG A 31 -38.47 13.44 -36.09
N LYS A 32 -39.09 14.52 -35.56
CA LYS A 32 -38.56 15.21 -34.37
C LYS A 32 -38.44 14.31 -33.12
N ILE A 33 -39.42 13.39 -32.93
CA ILE A 33 -39.38 12.41 -31.84
C ILE A 33 -38.19 11.47 -32.00
N ILE A 34 -37.98 10.90 -33.19
CA ILE A 34 -36.84 10.00 -33.43
C ILE A 34 -35.51 10.72 -33.31
N GLU A 35 -35.40 11.98 -33.81
CA GLU A 35 -34.21 12.83 -33.62
C GLU A 35 -33.94 13.05 -32.14
N GLY A 36 -34.98 13.36 -31.34
CA GLY A 36 -34.86 13.56 -29.90
C GLY A 36 -34.40 12.31 -29.15
N ILE A 37 -34.95 11.13 -29.50
CA ILE A 37 -34.52 9.84 -28.87
C ILE A 37 -33.08 9.53 -29.25
N ASN A 38 -32.71 9.65 -30.53
CA ASN A 38 -31.33 9.42 -30.96
C ASN A 38 -30.35 10.39 -30.21
N GLY A 39 -30.71 11.69 -30.11
CA GLY A 39 -29.89 12.67 -29.38
C GLY A 39 -29.78 12.38 -27.86
N THR A 40 -30.85 11.81 -27.27
CA THR A 40 -30.78 11.35 -25.87
C THR A 40 -29.78 10.19 -25.72
N LEU A 41 -29.79 9.25 -26.64
CA LEU A 41 -28.84 8.11 -26.66
C LEU A 41 -27.40 8.60 -26.87
N ASP A 42 -27.17 9.60 -27.74
CA ASP A 42 -25.86 10.22 -27.91
C ASP A 42 -25.36 10.83 -26.59
N THR A 43 -26.21 11.59 -25.91
CA THR A 43 -25.87 12.17 -24.59
C THR A 43 -25.55 11.12 -23.54
N ILE A 44 -26.24 9.97 -23.56
CA ILE A 44 -25.95 8.85 -22.63
C ILE A 44 -24.58 8.25 -22.94
N ILE A 45 -24.29 8.00 -24.23
CA ILE A 45 -22.98 7.46 -24.65
C ILE A 45 -21.86 8.40 -24.25
N ASP A 46 -22.00 9.71 -24.51
CA ASP A 46 -21.00 10.70 -24.15
C ASP A 46 -20.73 10.72 -22.63
N LYS A 47 -21.79 10.60 -21.82
CA LYS A 47 -21.64 10.50 -20.35
C LYS A 47 -20.95 9.23 -19.92
N ILE A 48 -21.31 8.07 -20.50
CA ILE A 48 -20.64 6.79 -20.20
C ILE A 48 -19.16 6.91 -20.55
N PHE A 49 -18.84 7.39 -21.76
CA PHE A 49 -17.47 7.58 -22.22
C PHE A 49 -16.69 8.52 -21.29
N TRP A 50 -17.30 9.63 -20.86
CA TRP A 50 -16.68 10.55 -19.93
C TRP A 50 -16.34 9.90 -18.58
N HIS A 51 -17.26 9.09 -18.01
CA HIS A 51 -17.00 8.36 -16.77
C HIS A 51 -15.88 7.33 -16.95
N GLU A 52 -15.86 6.63 -18.09
CA GLU A 52 -14.76 5.70 -18.40
C GLU A 52 -13.43 6.42 -18.51
N GLN A 53 -13.36 7.61 -19.12
CA GLN A 53 -12.14 8.39 -19.20
C GLN A 53 -11.66 8.84 -17.80
N LEU A 54 -12.57 9.20 -16.89
CA LEU A 54 -12.20 9.50 -15.50
C LEU A 54 -11.55 8.30 -14.81
N LEU A 55 -12.15 7.12 -14.93
CA LEU A 55 -11.61 5.90 -14.34
C LEU A 55 -10.29 5.47 -15.00
N ASP A 56 -10.16 5.67 -16.31
CA ASP A 56 -8.95 5.39 -17.08
C ASP A 56 -7.79 6.35 -16.77
N SER A 57 -8.08 7.54 -16.24
CA SER A 57 -7.06 8.52 -15.80
C SER A 57 -6.48 8.18 -14.42
N ILE A 58 -7.12 7.29 -13.65
CA ILE A 58 -6.62 6.84 -12.36
C ILE A 58 -5.38 5.97 -12.59
N PRO A 59 -4.21 6.33 -12.00
CA PRO A 59 -2.95 5.62 -12.26
C PRO A 59 -2.86 4.25 -11.57
N TRP A 60 -3.74 3.99 -10.61
CA TRP A 60 -3.79 2.71 -9.91
C TRP A 60 -4.70 1.72 -10.62
N PRO A 61 -4.33 0.43 -10.68
CA PRO A 61 -5.20 -0.60 -11.17
C PRO A 61 -6.55 -0.61 -10.44
N LEU A 62 -7.63 -0.48 -11.24
CA LEU A 62 -8.99 -0.47 -10.76
C LEU A 62 -9.79 -1.49 -11.54
N SER A 63 -10.52 -2.35 -10.83
CA SER A 63 -11.45 -3.31 -11.41
C SER A 63 -12.82 -3.25 -10.75
N VAL A 64 -13.84 -3.51 -11.54
CA VAL A 64 -15.23 -3.61 -11.10
C VAL A 64 -15.76 -4.98 -11.47
N THR A 65 -16.46 -5.63 -10.53
CA THR A 65 -17.10 -6.91 -10.72
C THR A 65 -18.59 -6.83 -10.46
N ASP A 66 -19.36 -7.76 -11.00
CA ASP A 66 -20.71 -8.08 -10.50
C ASP A 66 -20.63 -8.82 -9.14
N LEU A 67 -21.79 -9.24 -8.62
CA LEU A 67 -21.86 -9.98 -7.35
C LEU A 67 -21.27 -11.40 -7.46
N ASP A 68 -21.22 -11.96 -8.68
CA ASP A 68 -20.65 -13.27 -8.98
C ASP A 68 -19.15 -13.19 -9.30
N MET A 69 -18.54 -12.00 -9.10
CA MET A 69 -17.11 -11.73 -9.29
C MET A 69 -16.65 -11.79 -10.76
N ASN A 70 -17.56 -11.60 -11.72
CA ASN A 70 -17.17 -11.38 -13.10
C ASN A 70 -16.83 -9.92 -13.33
N TRP A 71 -15.74 -9.63 -14.04
CA TRP A 71 -15.38 -8.26 -14.40
C TRP A 71 -16.45 -7.59 -15.26
N THR A 72 -16.93 -6.46 -14.83
CA THR A 72 -17.80 -5.56 -15.60
C THR A 72 -17.04 -4.36 -16.15
N PHE A 73 -15.92 -4.01 -15.51
CA PHE A 73 -15.03 -2.93 -15.95
C PHE A 73 -13.62 -3.14 -15.38
N ILE A 74 -12.61 -2.76 -16.16
CA ILE A 74 -11.23 -2.54 -15.70
C ILE A 74 -10.69 -1.26 -16.33
N ASN A 75 -9.86 -0.48 -15.61
CA ASN A 75 -9.24 0.71 -16.17
C ASN A 75 -7.95 0.40 -16.95
N LYS A 76 -7.38 1.43 -17.61
CA LYS A 76 -6.13 1.29 -18.38
C LYS A 76 -4.95 0.84 -17.55
N ALA A 77 -4.87 1.25 -16.27
CA ALA A 77 -3.82 0.78 -15.39
C ALA A 77 -3.91 -0.73 -15.16
N THR A 78 -5.12 -1.27 -14.97
CA THR A 78 -5.35 -2.72 -14.88
C THR A 78 -4.99 -3.43 -16.18
N GLU A 79 -5.38 -2.89 -17.36
CA GLU A 79 -4.98 -3.45 -18.66
C GLU A 79 -3.46 -3.62 -18.78
N GLY A 80 -2.71 -2.62 -18.29
CA GLY A 80 -1.24 -2.64 -18.28
C GLY A 80 -0.66 -3.75 -17.41
N VAL A 81 -1.22 -3.96 -16.21
CA VAL A 81 -0.74 -4.99 -15.28
C VAL A 81 -1.03 -6.41 -15.77
N ILE A 82 -2.26 -6.68 -16.22
CA ILE A 82 -2.66 -8.02 -16.67
C ILE A 82 -2.31 -8.29 -18.14
N ASN A 83 -1.80 -7.29 -18.84
CA ASN A 83 -1.48 -7.35 -20.29
C ASN A 83 -2.64 -7.85 -21.17
N LYS A 84 -3.85 -7.41 -20.87
CA LYS A 84 -5.08 -7.73 -21.61
C LYS A 84 -5.96 -6.49 -21.75
N LYS A 85 -6.74 -6.40 -22.81
CA LYS A 85 -7.67 -5.30 -23.04
C LYS A 85 -9.00 -5.52 -22.31
N ARG A 86 -9.62 -4.44 -21.84
CA ARG A 86 -10.94 -4.45 -21.17
C ARG A 86 -11.97 -5.30 -21.94
N LYS A 87 -12.08 -5.08 -23.24
CA LYS A 87 -13.03 -5.79 -24.12
C LYS A 87 -12.84 -7.32 -24.15
N ASP A 88 -11.62 -7.80 -23.84
CA ASP A 88 -11.28 -9.22 -23.93
C ASP A 88 -11.49 -9.94 -22.57
N VAL A 89 -11.67 -9.17 -21.48
CA VAL A 89 -11.79 -9.73 -20.12
C VAL A 89 -13.13 -9.46 -19.45
N VAL A 90 -13.92 -8.49 -19.91
CA VAL A 90 -15.26 -8.26 -19.38
C VAL A 90 -16.09 -9.54 -19.49
N GLY A 91 -16.76 -9.92 -18.39
CA GLY A 91 -17.48 -11.18 -18.24
C GLY A 91 -16.65 -12.35 -17.72
N MET A 92 -15.31 -12.23 -17.65
CA MET A 92 -14.45 -13.24 -17.03
C MET A 92 -14.39 -13.07 -15.51
N GLN A 93 -14.13 -14.18 -14.81
CA GLN A 93 -13.91 -14.16 -13.35
C GLN A 93 -12.69 -13.30 -12.98
N CYS A 94 -12.80 -12.49 -11.92
CA CYS A 94 -11.76 -11.57 -11.49
C CYS A 94 -10.45 -12.27 -11.04
N ASN A 95 -10.50 -13.56 -10.69
CA ASN A 95 -9.31 -14.35 -10.36
C ASN A 95 -8.34 -14.50 -11.55
N ASN A 96 -8.75 -14.17 -12.78
CA ASN A 96 -7.86 -14.02 -13.92
C ASN A 96 -6.82 -12.87 -13.74
N TRP A 97 -6.94 -12.09 -12.67
CA TRP A 97 -5.88 -11.18 -12.20
C TRP A 97 -4.56 -11.92 -11.94
N GLY A 98 -4.63 -13.15 -11.40
CA GLY A 98 -3.46 -13.98 -11.14
C GLY A 98 -2.66 -13.59 -9.90
N ALA A 99 -3.24 -12.81 -8.98
CA ALA A 99 -2.60 -12.50 -7.70
C ALA A 99 -2.68 -13.68 -6.74
N ASP A 100 -1.66 -13.87 -5.89
CA ASP A 100 -1.57 -14.98 -4.93
C ASP A 100 -2.72 -15.02 -3.92
N ILE A 101 -3.38 -13.88 -3.69
CA ILE A 101 -4.55 -13.80 -2.82
C ILE A 101 -5.86 -14.22 -3.50
N CYS A 102 -5.88 -14.36 -4.83
CA CYS A 102 -7.11 -14.76 -5.54
C CYS A 102 -7.60 -16.13 -5.04
N ASN A 103 -8.92 -16.27 -4.92
CA ASN A 103 -9.58 -17.48 -4.41
C ASN A 103 -9.19 -17.89 -2.97
N THR A 104 -8.63 -16.98 -2.18
CA THR A 104 -8.30 -17.20 -0.77
C THR A 104 -9.17 -16.34 0.15
N GLU A 105 -9.14 -16.60 1.45
CA GLU A 105 -9.77 -15.74 2.45
C GLU A 105 -9.16 -14.33 2.56
N LYS A 106 -7.94 -14.14 2.00
CA LYS A 106 -7.24 -12.85 1.96
C LYS A 106 -7.65 -11.99 0.78
N CYS A 107 -8.45 -12.51 -0.17
CA CYS A 107 -9.01 -11.76 -1.29
C CYS A 107 -9.77 -10.53 -0.78
N GLY A 108 -9.64 -9.39 -1.45
CA GLY A 108 -10.29 -8.13 -1.08
C GLY A 108 -11.79 -8.28 -0.92
N VAL A 109 -12.47 -8.92 -1.89
CA VAL A 109 -13.92 -9.17 -1.81
C VAL A 109 -14.29 -10.14 -0.68
N ALA A 110 -13.48 -11.18 -0.42
CA ALA A 110 -13.71 -12.07 0.72
C ALA A 110 -13.57 -11.32 2.05
N GLY A 111 -12.60 -10.40 2.16
CA GLY A 111 -12.44 -9.50 3.29
C GLY A 111 -13.63 -8.56 3.46
N LEU A 112 -14.10 -7.92 2.36
CA LEU A 112 -15.25 -7.03 2.36
C LEU A 112 -16.52 -7.70 2.86
N ARG A 113 -16.77 -8.95 2.46
CA ARG A 113 -17.91 -9.77 2.93
C ARG A 113 -17.84 -10.03 4.45
N LYS A 114 -16.64 -9.97 5.05
CA LYS A 114 -16.40 -10.08 6.51
C LYS A 114 -16.29 -8.69 7.19
N GLY A 115 -16.63 -7.60 6.49
CA GLY A 115 -16.59 -6.23 7.02
C GLY A 115 -15.21 -5.55 6.97
N LYS A 116 -14.25 -6.11 6.25
CA LYS A 116 -12.90 -5.53 6.06
C LYS A 116 -12.77 -4.97 4.66
N ALA A 117 -12.76 -3.64 4.53
CA ALA A 117 -12.67 -2.95 3.25
C ALA A 117 -11.24 -2.92 2.66
N THR A 118 -10.23 -3.21 3.46
CA THR A 118 -8.82 -3.17 3.05
C THR A 118 -8.13 -4.50 3.34
N SER A 119 -7.34 -4.96 2.40
CA SER A 119 -6.48 -6.14 2.49
C SER A 119 -5.05 -5.80 2.08
N PHE A 120 -4.07 -6.54 2.61
CA PHE A 120 -2.66 -6.42 2.22
C PHE A 120 -2.14 -7.79 1.82
N PHE A 121 -1.27 -7.82 0.81
CA PHE A 121 -0.58 -9.05 0.42
C PHE A 121 0.79 -8.74 -0.19
N THR A 122 1.68 -9.72 -0.09
CA THR A 122 2.96 -9.71 -0.81
C THR A 122 2.81 -10.63 -2.02
N GLN A 123 3.27 -10.19 -3.19
CA GLN A 123 3.39 -11.00 -4.40
C GLN A 123 4.85 -11.46 -4.52
N PRO A 124 5.22 -12.67 -4.09
CA PRO A 124 6.62 -13.10 -4.01
C PRO A 124 7.34 -13.07 -5.35
N GLY A 125 6.66 -13.46 -6.43
CA GLY A 125 7.22 -13.47 -7.78
C GLY A 125 7.65 -12.09 -8.30
N LEU A 126 7.08 -11.01 -7.76
CA LEU A 126 7.44 -9.63 -8.06
C LEU A 126 8.26 -8.97 -6.94
N ASN A 127 8.38 -9.62 -5.78
CA ASN A 127 8.96 -9.04 -4.56
C ASN A 127 8.32 -7.69 -4.19
N MET A 128 7.00 -7.58 -4.34
CA MET A 128 6.21 -6.37 -4.13
C MET A 128 5.10 -6.59 -3.12
N ASP A 129 4.80 -5.53 -2.37
CA ASP A 129 3.71 -5.48 -1.39
C ASP A 129 2.57 -4.62 -1.93
N PHE A 130 1.35 -5.13 -1.81
CA PHE A 130 0.15 -4.47 -2.32
C PHE A 130 -0.89 -4.26 -1.25
N LYS A 131 -1.60 -3.13 -1.37
CA LYS A 131 -2.83 -2.81 -0.66
C LYS A 131 -4.00 -2.92 -1.64
N VAL A 132 -5.07 -3.56 -1.22
CA VAL A 132 -6.33 -3.66 -1.98
C VAL A 132 -7.44 -3.01 -1.17
N ASP A 133 -8.00 -1.93 -1.68
CA ASP A 133 -9.20 -1.30 -1.13
C ASP A 133 -10.41 -1.78 -1.93
N THR A 134 -11.40 -2.34 -1.23
CA THR A 134 -12.57 -3.00 -1.83
C THR A 134 -13.86 -2.40 -1.26
N HIS A 135 -14.80 -2.01 -2.14
CA HIS A 135 -16.10 -1.47 -1.75
C HIS A 135 -17.24 -2.09 -2.55
N TYR A 136 -18.45 -2.10 -1.98
CA TYR A 136 -19.63 -2.44 -2.75
C TYR A 136 -20.02 -1.28 -3.67
N ILE A 137 -20.44 -1.62 -4.89
CA ILE A 137 -21.18 -0.72 -5.77
C ILE A 137 -22.67 -0.95 -5.55
N THR A 138 -23.44 0.14 -5.48
CA THR A 138 -24.88 0.08 -5.33
C THR A 138 -25.58 0.78 -6.50
N ASN A 139 -26.81 0.34 -6.79
CA ASN A 139 -27.69 1.06 -7.71
C ASN A 139 -28.36 2.26 -7.02
N ALA A 140 -29.17 3.02 -7.75
CA ALA A 140 -29.89 4.18 -7.23
C ALA A 140 -30.89 3.86 -6.10
N LYS A 141 -31.24 2.58 -5.91
CA LYS A 141 -32.11 2.11 -4.81
C LYS A 141 -31.31 1.68 -3.56
N GLY A 142 -29.96 1.73 -3.62
CA GLY A 142 -29.08 1.28 -2.54
C GLY A 142 -28.82 -0.23 -2.52
N GLU A 143 -29.28 -0.97 -3.53
CA GLU A 143 -29.05 -2.41 -3.62
C GLU A 143 -27.63 -2.67 -4.15
N LYS A 144 -26.91 -3.61 -3.53
CA LYS A 144 -25.57 -4.00 -3.97
C LYS A 144 -25.63 -4.65 -5.34
N THR A 145 -24.84 -4.17 -6.28
CA THR A 145 -24.79 -4.66 -7.66
C THR A 145 -23.44 -5.22 -8.06
N GLY A 146 -22.40 -4.98 -7.25
CA GLY A 146 -21.06 -5.46 -7.52
C GLY A 146 -20.04 -4.94 -6.52
N HIS A 147 -18.78 -5.07 -6.89
CA HIS A 147 -17.64 -4.65 -6.09
C HIS A 147 -16.68 -3.80 -6.95
N ILE A 148 -16.00 -2.84 -6.32
CA ILE A 148 -14.85 -2.13 -6.88
C ILE A 148 -13.62 -2.49 -6.06
N GLU A 149 -12.52 -2.78 -6.71
CA GLU A 149 -11.20 -2.99 -6.10
C GLU A 149 -10.19 -2.02 -6.70
N ILE A 150 -9.43 -1.37 -5.83
CA ILE A 150 -8.29 -0.51 -6.20
C ILE A 150 -7.05 -1.15 -5.60
N VAL A 151 -6.07 -1.44 -6.44
CA VAL A 151 -4.80 -2.06 -6.04
C VAL A 151 -3.71 -1.00 -6.05
N THR A 152 -3.06 -0.81 -4.90
CA THR A 152 -1.97 0.17 -4.74
C THR A 152 -0.68 -0.58 -4.39
N ASP A 153 0.39 -0.29 -5.12
CA ASP A 153 1.74 -0.71 -4.73
C ASP A 153 2.16 0.09 -3.50
N VAL A 154 2.45 -0.63 -2.41
CA VAL A 154 2.89 -0.06 -1.13
C VAL A 154 4.25 -0.63 -0.71
N THR A 155 5.01 -1.16 -1.67
CA THR A 155 6.29 -1.82 -1.45
C THR A 155 7.25 -0.92 -0.68
N LYS A 156 7.41 0.31 -1.13
CA LYS A 156 8.30 1.29 -0.50
C LYS A 156 7.91 1.58 0.94
N GLU A 157 6.64 1.91 1.16
CA GLU A 157 6.10 2.25 2.48
C GLU A 157 6.20 1.05 3.44
N SER A 158 5.87 -0.14 2.95
CA SER A 158 5.96 -1.39 3.71
C SER A 158 7.40 -1.70 4.12
N ARG A 159 8.36 -1.57 3.19
CA ARG A 159 9.79 -1.80 3.46
C ARG A 159 10.35 -0.82 4.47
N ILE A 160 10.07 0.48 4.30
CA ILE A 160 10.48 1.54 5.24
C ILE A 160 9.89 1.28 6.63
N ALA A 161 8.58 1.01 6.72
CA ALA A 161 7.92 0.75 8.00
C ALA A 161 8.51 -0.47 8.72
N LYS A 162 8.76 -1.56 7.98
CA LYS A 162 9.36 -2.78 8.53
C LYS A 162 10.80 -2.54 9.00
N TYR A 163 11.59 -1.83 8.19
CA TYR A 163 12.98 -1.48 8.54
C TYR A 163 13.02 -0.67 9.83
N ASN A 164 12.23 0.40 9.89
CA ASN A 164 12.15 1.26 11.08
C ASN A 164 11.69 0.47 12.32
N SER A 165 10.68 -0.38 12.20
CA SER A 165 10.20 -1.20 13.31
C SER A 165 11.29 -2.11 13.85
N ASN A 166 12.05 -2.77 12.98
CA ASN A 166 13.12 -3.68 13.37
C ASN A 166 14.27 -2.94 14.07
N GLU A 167 14.70 -1.78 13.54
CA GLU A 167 15.80 -1.03 14.13
C GLU A 167 15.41 -0.35 15.46
N VAL A 168 14.15 0.13 15.58
CA VAL A 168 13.63 0.67 16.84
C VAL A 168 13.56 -0.42 17.93
N GLU A 169 13.13 -1.63 17.59
CA GLU A 169 13.10 -2.76 18.54
C GLU A 169 14.50 -3.13 19.02
N ARG A 170 15.50 -3.15 18.11
CA ARG A 170 16.90 -3.40 18.49
C ARG A 170 17.48 -2.30 19.37
N LEU A 171 17.20 -1.04 19.02
CA LEU A 171 17.63 0.10 19.82
C LEU A 171 17.02 0.04 21.23
N ALA A 172 15.74 -0.25 21.36
CA ALA A 172 15.05 -0.40 22.65
C ALA A 172 15.67 -1.53 23.49
N LYS A 173 15.99 -2.67 22.87
CA LYS A 173 16.65 -3.79 23.54
C LYS A 173 18.05 -3.41 24.03
N ASN A 174 18.86 -2.73 23.21
CA ASN A 174 20.19 -2.26 23.60
C ASN A 174 20.12 -1.27 24.76
N LEU A 175 19.19 -0.31 24.72
CA LEU A 175 19.00 0.65 25.82
C LEU A 175 18.58 -0.05 27.11
N GLN A 176 17.76 -1.09 27.03
CA GLN A 176 17.39 -1.89 28.21
C GLN A 176 18.58 -2.65 28.81
N LEU A 177 19.47 -3.22 27.97
CA LEU A 177 20.71 -3.86 28.43
C LEU A 177 21.58 -2.84 29.17
N ILE A 178 21.83 -1.67 28.59
CA ILE A 178 22.60 -0.60 29.20
C ILE A 178 22.00 -0.17 30.54
N ALA A 179 20.68 0.02 30.61
CA ALA A 179 19.98 0.38 31.83
C ALA A 179 20.13 -0.66 32.96
N ASN A 180 20.33 -1.92 32.61
CA ASN A 180 20.61 -3.02 33.54
C ASN A 180 22.10 -3.19 33.84
N GLY A 181 22.97 -2.32 33.30
CA GLY A 181 24.43 -2.41 33.50
C GLY A 181 25.13 -3.42 32.57
N ASP A 182 24.39 -4.03 31.63
CA ASP A 182 24.98 -4.92 30.60
C ASP A 182 25.38 -4.09 29.39
N LEU A 183 26.70 -3.98 29.17
CA LEU A 183 27.29 -3.24 28.06
C LEU A 183 27.55 -4.11 26.81
N ASN A 184 27.06 -5.38 26.80
CA ASN A 184 27.15 -6.28 25.65
C ASN A 184 25.97 -6.05 24.70
N VAL A 185 26.01 -4.94 23.98
CA VAL A 185 24.96 -4.48 23.07
C VAL A 185 25.27 -4.89 21.62
N ASP A 186 24.23 -5.18 20.84
CA ASP A 186 24.35 -5.43 19.40
C ASP A 186 24.21 -4.11 18.62
N LEU A 187 25.35 -3.58 18.17
CA LEU A 187 25.45 -2.34 17.40
C LEU A 187 25.44 -2.52 15.89
N ASN A 188 25.24 -3.74 15.39
CA ASN A 188 25.12 -3.97 13.95
C ASN A 188 23.78 -3.45 13.44
N ILE A 189 23.76 -2.85 12.26
CA ILE A 189 22.55 -2.32 11.61
C ILE A 189 22.17 -3.26 10.47
N PHE A 190 20.88 -3.48 10.24
CA PHE A 190 20.44 -4.25 9.08
C PHE A 190 20.85 -3.58 7.78
N PRO A 191 21.28 -4.35 6.76
CA PRO A 191 21.63 -3.77 5.47
C PRO A 191 20.42 -3.07 4.85
N ALA A 192 20.65 -1.91 4.24
CA ALA A 192 19.63 -1.20 3.49
C ALA A 192 19.37 -1.85 2.14
N ASP A 193 18.13 -1.79 1.68
CA ASP A 193 17.75 -2.00 0.30
C ASP A 193 17.62 -0.66 -0.46
N GLU A 194 17.09 -0.69 -1.67
CA GLU A 194 16.93 0.51 -2.50
C GLU A 194 15.99 1.56 -1.90
N TYR A 195 15.04 1.15 -1.03
CA TYR A 195 14.01 2.01 -0.41
C TYR A 195 14.41 2.53 0.97
N THR A 196 15.35 1.86 1.66
CA THR A 196 15.65 2.09 3.09
C THR A 196 17.02 2.73 3.34
N LYS A 197 17.66 3.32 2.31
CA LYS A 197 18.98 3.95 2.44
C LYS A 197 19.00 5.12 3.42
N ASN A 198 17.96 5.96 3.38
CA ASN A 198 17.86 7.12 4.28
C ASN A 198 17.69 6.69 5.73
N GLU A 199 16.87 5.67 5.96
CA GLU A 199 16.64 5.07 7.26
C GLU A 199 17.92 4.48 7.81
N PHE A 200 18.67 3.74 6.99
CA PHE A 200 19.99 3.20 7.35
C PHE A 200 20.96 4.31 7.78
N GLU A 201 21.06 5.40 7.03
CA GLU A 201 21.93 6.53 7.39
C GLU A 201 21.53 7.16 8.73
N ASN A 202 20.24 7.28 9.01
CA ASN A 202 19.73 7.83 10.25
C ASN A 202 20.04 6.90 11.43
N PHE A 203 19.76 5.61 11.30
CA PHE A 203 20.08 4.63 12.35
C PHE A 203 21.58 4.47 12.54
N SER A 204 22.40 4.54 11.48
CA SER A 204 23.88 4.53 11.61
C SER A 204 24.36 5.62 12.56
N LYS A 205 23.89 6.85 12.41
CA LYS A 205 24.26 7.96 13.33
C LYS A 205 23.84 7.68 14.77
N ILE A 206 22.66 7.08 14.96
CA ILE A 206 22.15 6.75 16.31
C ILE A 206 23.04 5.66 16.93
N PHE A 207 23.35 4.61 16.20
CA PHE A 207 24.18 3.50 16.71
C PHE A 207 25.63 3.90 16.90
N ASP A 208 26.20 4.80 16.07
CA ASP A 208 27.53 5.37 16.28
C ASP A 208 27.58 6.16 17.60
N ASN A 209 26.59 6.99 17.87
CA ASN A 209 26.50 7.73 19.13
C ASN A 209 26.28 6.79 20.34
N LEU A 210 25.47 5.74 20.17
CA LEU A 210 25.26 4.74 21.21
C LEU A 210 26.56 3.99 21.51
N LYS A 211 27.33 3.65 20.48
CA LYS A 211 28.67 3.06 20.63
C LYS A 211 29.59 3.92 21.48
N LEU A 212 29.67 5.21 21.16
CA LEU A 212 30.49 6.16 21.94
C LEU A 212 30.02 6.25 23.40
N ALA A 213 28.72 6.23 23.66
CA ALA A 213 28.18 6.24 25.01
C ALA A 213 28.54 4.96 25.79
N VAL A 214 28.40 3.79 25.16
CA VAL A 214 28.76 2.49 25.75
C VAL A 214 30.24 2.40 26.03
N GLU A 215 31.10 2.88 25.12
CA GLU A 215 32.55 2.92 25.29
C GLU A 215 32.94 3.81 26.49
N ALA A 216 32.33 4.98 26.63
CA ALA A 216 32.57 5.90 27.76
C ALA A 216 32.13 5.30 29.10
N ILE A 217 30.97 4.61 29.15
CA ILE A 217 30.52 3.94 30.38
C ILE A 217 31.44 2.75 30.71
N ARG A 218 31.85 1.95 29.72
CA ARG A 218 32.78 0.84 29.93
C ARG A 218 34.11 1.30 30.48
N LEU A 219 34.68 2.36 29.93
CA LEU A 219 35.94 2.95 30.42
C LEU A 219 35.83 3.39 31.86
N LEU A 220 34.75 4.05 32.27
CA LEU A 220 34.51 4.44 33.65
C LEU A 220 34.40 3.23 34.59
N ALA A 221 33.67 2.19 34.18
CA ALA A 221 33.52 0.96 34.96
C ALA A 221 34.84 0.20 35.14
N ASP A 222 35.65 0.14 34.06
CA ASP A 222 36.98 -0.51 34.08
C ASP A 222 37.94 0.24 35.02
N ASP A 223 38.01 1.58 34.96
CA ASP A 223 38.86 2.38 35.81
C ASP A 223 38.41 2.34 37.29
N ALA A 224 37.11 2.36 37.55
CA ALA A 224 36.59 2.18 38.90
C ALA A 224 36.93 0.79 39.47
N SER A 225 36.82 -0.26 38.69
CA SER A 225 37.18 -1.63 39.08
C SER A 225 38.69 -1.77 39.31
N MET A 226 39.51 -1.15 38.47
CA MET A 226 40.97 -1.10 38.63
C MET A 226 41.39 -0.38 39.90
N LEU A 227 40.78 0.77 40.24
CA LEU A 227 41.05 1.51 41.45
C LEU A 227 40.60 0.76 42.72
N ALA A 228 39.42 0.11 42.67
CA ALA A 228 38.95 -0.70 43.79
C ALA A 228 39.90 -1.85 44.09
N LYS A 229 40.36 -2.56 43.03
CA LYS A 229 41.35 -3.64 43.19
C LYS A 229 42.69 -3.15 43.69
N ALA A 230 43.20 -2.02 43.20
CA ALA A 230 44.42 -1.44 43.67
C ALA A 230 44.36 -1.07 45.18
N ALA A 231 43.21 -0.59 45.65
CA ALA A 231 42.98 -0.32 47.06
C ALA A 231 42.98 -1.61 47.91
N GLU A 232 42.37 -2.69 47.42
CA GLU A 232 42.39 -4.02 48.09
C GLU A 232 43.85 -4.56 48.20
N ASP A 233 44.66 -4.34 47.15
CA ASP A 233 46.05 -4.82 47.08
C ASP A 233 47.03 -3.88 47.83
N GLY A 234 46.57 -2.78 48.43
CA GLY A 234 47.36 -1.80 49.14
C GLY A 234 48.13 -0.82 48.25
N GLU A 235 47.86 -0.77 46.95
CA GLU A 235 48.49 0.13 45.98
C GLU A 235 47.82 1.53 45.98
N LEU A 236 47.88 2.27 47.11
CA LEU A 236 47.14 3.51 47.32
C LEU A 236 47.61 4.68 46.45
N GLU A 237 48.76 4.59 45.80
CA GLU A 237 49.28 5.60 44.87
C GLU A 237 48.73 5.47 43.45
N LYS A 238 48.03 4.39 43.11
CA LYS A 238 47.50 4.15 41.78
C LYS A 238 46.39 5.14 41.44
N ARG A 239 46.43 5.69 40.22
CA ARG A 239 45.46 6.66 39.73
C ARG A 239 44.97 6.23 38.34
N ALA A 240 43.72 6.51 38.02
CA ALA A 240 43.20 6.43 36.68
C ALA A 240 43.63 7.64 35.84
N ASP A 241 43.68 7.45 34.52
CA ASP A 241 44.06 8.52 33.59
C ASP A 241 42.83 9.41 33.30
N ILE A 242 42.75 10.55 33.96
CA ILE A 242 41.67 11.54 33.84
C ILE A 242 41.48 12.04 32.41
N ASN A 243 42.50 11.99 31.54
CA ASN A 243 42.41 12.46 30.15
C ASN A 243 41.64 11.53 29.25
N LYS A 244 41.39 10.29 29.65
CA LYS A 244 40.55 9.33 28.96
C LYS A 244 39.06 9.63 29.14
N HIS A 245 38.69 10.40 30.16
CA HIS A 245 37.30 10.72 30.50
C HIS A 245 36.89 12.13 30.07
N ARG A 246 35.61 12.34 29.80
CA ARG A 246 35.05 13.63 29.38
C ARG A 246 33.82 13.99 30.25
N GLY A 247 33.53 15.29 30.35
CA GLY A 247 32.35 15.79 31.03
C GLY A 247 32.27 15.33 32.50
N ASP A 248 31.11 14.85 32.91
CA ASP A 248 30.87 14.42 34.29
C ASP A 248 31.62 13.12 34.64
N PHE A 249 31.91 12.25 33.67
CA PHE A 249 32.74 11.05 33.91
C PHE A 249 34.16 11.41 34.35
N ARG A 250 34.73 12.49 33.82
CA ARG A 250 36.03 12.99 34.26
C ARG A 250 36.01 13.43 35.73
N LYS A 251 34.96 14.13 36.17
CA LYS A 251 34.80 14.59 37.56
C LYS A 251 34.70 13.44 38.58
N VAL A 252 34.21 12.28 38.15
CA VAL A 252 34.13 11.07 39.00
C VAL A 252 35.51 10.46 39.23
N ILE A 253 36.44 10.63 38.29
CA ILE A 253 37.79 10.05 38.32
C ILE A 253 38.83 11.03 38.96
N GLU A 254 38.61 12.35 38.89
CA GLU A 254 39.42 13.38 39.57
C GLU A 254 39.36 13.24 41.10
#